data_1852939e4bc7fc776745089f8cc0b59a
#
_entry.id   1852939e4bc7fc776745089f8cc0b59a
#
_cell.length_a   1.000
_cell.length_b   1.000
_cell.length_c   1.000
_cell.angle_alpha   90.00
_cell.angle_beta   90.00
_cell.angle_gamma   90.00
#
_symmetry.space_group_name_H-M   'P 1'
#
loop_
_entity.id
_entity.type
_entity.pdbx_description
1 polymer ?
#
loop_
_entity_poly.entity_id
_entity_poly.type
_entity_poly.pdbx_seq_one_letter_code
_entity_poly.pdbx_strand_id
1 'polypeptide(L)'
;MNKIYLIILALLSSFSLYAQGTDPQAKKILDGVNGKMKSFKGVTANFTITSVSSKGRNNGNRTGKVSIKGQKYLLKQDKVEIICDGQTIWNFDGAKTITVSSVEESGSTLSPQNLLSNFYDKDFTYRLIGTKGNFHEIEMKPTDARKNFQRVNVFVDKNSSLITKARILDKSNNTVEFTLSGINTNAALDDKLFTFNKARFPKDVEILD
;
A
#
# COMPACT_ATOMS: atom_id res chain seq x y z
N MET A 1 -35.38 -8.57 -48.51
CA MET A 1 -35.29 -7.74 -47.28
C MET A 1 -34.62 -8.46 -46.10
N ASN A 2 -34.49 -9.77 -46.04
CA ASN A 2 -33.96 -10.49 -44.87
C ASN A 2 -32.43 -10.58 -44.73
N LYS A 3 -31.66 -10.25 -45.75
CA LYS A 3 -30.18 -10.30 -45.69
C LYS A 3 -29.54 -9.07 -45.04
N ILE A 4 -30.23 -7.94 -45.06
CA ILE A 4 -29.73 -6.67 -44.45
C ILE A 4 -29.85 -6.71 -42.94
N TYR A 5 -30.90 -7.35 -42.40
CA TYR A 5 -31.08 -7.49 -40.93
C TYR A 5 -30.03 -8.42 -40.28
N LEU A 6 -29.54 -9.42 -41.02
CA LEU A 6 -28.49 -10.33 -40.53
C LEU A 6 -27.13 -9.64 -40.43
N ILE A 7 -26.83 -8.66 -41.29
CA ILE A 7 -25.58 -7.90 -41.27
C ILE A 7 -25.58 -6.88 -40.13
N ILE A 8 -26.73 -6.27 -39.84
CA ILE A 8 -26.87 -5.31 -38.70
C ILE A 8 -26.77 -6.04 -37.37
N LEU A 9 -27.27 -7.27 -37.25
CA LEU A 9 -27.17 -8.05 -36.02
C LEU A 9 -25.72 -8.53 -35.74
N ALA A 10 -24.92 -8.75 -36.79
CA ALA A 10 -23.51 -9.14 -36.67
C ALA A 10 -22.60 -7.97 -36.25
N LEU A 11 -22.99 -6.72 -36.55
CA LEU A 11 -22.23 -5.52 -36.13
C LEU A 11 -22.46 -5.09 -34.67
N LEU A 12 -23.54 -5.55 -34.06
CA LEU A 12 -23.86 -5.25 -32.64
C LEU A 12 -23.18 -6.19 -31.64
N SER A 13 -22.56 -7.28 -32.08
CA SER A 13 -21.89 -8.26 -31.21
C SER A 13 -20.42 -7.93 -30.91
N SER A 14 -19.89 -6.80 -31.37
CA SER A 14 -18.52 -6.34 -31.07
C SER A 14 -18.44 -5.46 -29.84
N PHE A 15 -19.44 -5.48 -28.95
CA PHE A 15 -19.24 -4.97 -27.61
C PHE A 15 -18.27 -5.91 -26.90
N SER A 16 -16.99 -5.56 -27.02
CA SER A 16 -15.92 -6.17 -26.26
C SER A 16 -16.38 -6.27 -24.82
N LEU A 17 -16.59 -7.49 -24.35
CA LEU A 17 -16.49 -7.84 -22.94
C LEU A 17 -15.13 -7.30 -22.49
N TYR A 18 -15.11 -6.08 -21.94
CA TYR A 18 -14.03 -5.68 -21.07
C TYR A 18 -14.10 -6.65 -19.90
N ALA A 19 -13.46 -7.80 -20.08
CA ALA A 19 -13.20 -8.74 -19.02
C ALA A 19 -12.70 -7.90 -17.85
N GLN A 20 -13.26 -8.15 -16.67
CA GLN A 20 -12.82 -7.56 -15.40
C GLN A 20 -11.40 -8.09 -15.06
N GLY A 21 -10.50 -8.00 -16.01
CA GLY A 21 -9.12 -8.40 -15.96
C GLY A 21 -8.24 -7.24 -15.48
N THR A 22 -7.13 -7.59 -14.98
CA THR A 22 -6.04 -6.69 -14.60
C THR A 22 -5.57 -5.88 -15.81
N ASP A 23 -5.57 -4.55 -15.72
CA ASP A 23 -5.13 -3.65 -16.78
C ASP A 23 -3.61 -3.84 -17.06
N PRO A 24 -3.21 -4.21 -18.28
CA PRO A 24 -1.80 -4.45 -18.59
C PRO A 24 -0.91 -3.20 -18.44
N GLN A 25 -1.46 -1.99 -18.65
CA GLN A 25 -0.71 -0.75 -18.48
C GLN A 25 -0.47 -0.49 -16.99
N ALA A 26 -1.49 -0.65 -16.16
CA ALA A 26 -1.35 -0.56 -14.72
C ALA A 26 -0.35 -1.60 -14.19
N LYS A 27 -0.43 -2.85 -14.69
CA LYS A 27 0.53 -3.90 -14.33
C LYS A 27 1.97 -3.48 -14.65
N LYS A 28 2.23 -3.02 -15.84
CA LYS A 28 3.57 -2.59 -16.25
C LYS A 28 4.14 -1.50 -15.34
N ILE A 29 3.30 -0.53 -14.93
CA ILE A 29 3.71 0.55 -14.02
C ILE A 29 4.05 -0.03 -12.64
N LEU A 30 3.19 -0.89 -12.09
CA LEU A 30 3.38 -1.51 -10.78
C LEU A 30 4.59 -2.46 -10.75
N ASP A 31 4.80 -3.25 -11.82
CA ASP A 31 6.00 -4.08 -11.99
C ASP A 31 7.27 -3.24 -12.01
N GLY A 32 7.22 -2.05 -12.63
CA GLY A 32 8.30 -1.07 -12.62
C GLY A 32 8.63 -0.57 -11.21
N VAL A 33 7.59 -0.24 -10.41
CA VAL A 33 7.75 0.13 -8.99
C VAL A 33 8.43 -1.00 -8.20
N ASN A 34 7.92 -2.23 -8.35
CA ASN A 34 8.47 -3.40 -7.65
C ASN A 34 9.95 -3.66 -8.03
N GLY A 35 10.26 -3.61 -9.34
CA GLY A 35 11.64 -3.75 -9.82
C GLY A 35 12.56 -2.67 -9.23
N LYS A 36 12.08 -1.44 -9.18
CA LYS A 36 12.81 -0.31 -8.61
C LYS A 36 13.05 -0.50 -7.11
N MET A 37 12.01 -0.89 -6.35
CA MET A 37 12.13 -1.14 -4.91
C MET A 37 13.13 -2.26 -4.60
N LYS A 38 13.13 -3.35 -5.38
CA LYS A 38 14.08 -4.46 -5.22
C LYS A 38 15.55 -4.07 -5.49
N SER A 39 15.77 -3.01 -6.27
CA SER A 39 17.13 -2.52 -6.58
C SER A 39 17.76 -1.72 -5.43
N PHE A 40 16.99 -1.28 -4.44
CA PHE A 40 17.49 -0.47 -3.35
C PHE A 40 18.09 -1.31 -2.21
N LYS A 41 19.23 -0.87 -1.70
CA LYS A 41 19.87 -1.47 -0.51
C LYS A 41 19.15 -1.11 0.78
N GLY A 42 18.54 0.06 0.83
CA GLY A 42 17.74 0.55 1.92
C GLY A 42 17.03 1.84 1.55
N VAL A 43 15.83 2.03 2.08
CA VAL A 43 15.00 3.21 1.85
C VAL A 43 14.61 3.82 3.19
N THR A 44 14.73 5.14 3.30
CA THR A 44 14.11 5.90 4.39
C THR A 44 13.22 6.97 3.81
N ALA A 45 12.12 7.28 4.50
CA ALA A 45 11.21 8.36 4.14
C ALA A 45 10.49 8.90 5.37
N ASN A 46 9.99 10.13 5.26
CA ASN A 46 8.97 10.63 6.16
C ASN A 46 7.60 10.27 5.58
N PHE A 47 6.64 9.94 6.43
CA PHE A 47 5.26 9.74 6.01
C PHE A 47 4.32 10.70 6.72
N THR A 48 3.21 10.98 6.07
CA THR A 48 2.06 11.67 6.64
C THR A 48 0.82 10.84 6.38
N ILE A 49 0.03 10.60 7.43
CA ILE A 49 -1.28 9.95 7.35
C ILE A 49 -2.34 11.00 7.65
N THR A 50 -3.26 11.22 6.73
CA THR A 50 -4.42 12.10 6.89
C THR A 50 -5.68 11.25 6.87
N SER A 51 -6.55 11.41 7.86
CA SER A 51 -7.81 10.66 7.93
C SER A 51 -8.99 11.61 7.81
N VAL A 52 -9.91 11.32 6.88
CA VAL A 52 -11.11 12.09 6.63
C VAL A 52 -12.32 11.18 6.76
N SER A 53 -13.26 11.54 7.62
CA SER A 53 -14.50 10.79 7.80
C SER A 53 -15.40 10.85 6.56
N SER A 54 -16.36 9.93 6.45
CA SER A 54 -17.38 9.93 5.39
C SER A 54 -18.21 11.23 5.31
N LYS A 55 -18.27 12.00 6.41
CA LYS A 55 -18.91 13.32 6.49
C LYS A 55 -17.98 14.48 6.15
N GLY A 56 -16.77 14.20 5.64
CA GLY A 56 -15.78 15.22 5.25
C GLY A 56 -15.01 15.84 6.41
N ARG A 57 -15.17 15.36 7.64
CA ARG A 57 -14.42 15.86 8.80
C ARG A 57 -12.98 15.33 8.75
N ASN A 58 -12.03 16.26 8.75
CA ASN A 58 -10.62 15.92 8.91
C ASN A 58 -10.32 15.56 10.38
N ASN A 59 -9.81 14.36 10.62
CA ASN A 59 -9.46 13.86 11.95
C ASN A 59 -7.98 14.12 12.31
N GLY A 60 -7.33 15.03 11.58
CA GLY A 60 -5.95 15.43 11.81
C GLY A 60 -4.93 14.63 10.98
N ASN A 61 -3.69 15.08 11.09
CA ASN A 61 -2.54 14.46 10.43
C ASN A 61 -1.65 13.82 11.46
N ARG A 62 -1.11 12.65 11.10
CA ARG A 62 -0.05 11.96 11.87
C ARG A 62 1.17 11.84 10.98
N THR A 63 2.33 12.15 11.51
CA THR A 63 3.60 12.09 10.79
C THR A 63 4.54 11.09 11.45
N GLY A 64 5.46 10.55 10.66
CA GLY A 64 6.45 9.63 11.19
C GLY A 64 7.56 9.36 10.18
N LYS A 65 8.38 8.37 10.51
CA LYS A 65 9.48 7.90 9.65
C LYS A 65 9.34 6.42 9.36
N VAL A 66 9.70 6.04 8.16
CA VAL A 66 9.79 4.64 7.75
C VAL A 66 11.19 4.33 7.25
N SER A 67 11.72 3.17 7.64
CA SER A 67 12.96 2.59 7.13
C SER A 67 12.65 1.20 6.58
N ILE A 68 13.14 0.88 5.38
CA ILE A 68 12.83 -0.37 4.67
C ILE A 68 14.11 -0.95 4.11
N LYS A 69 14.31 -2.27 4.30
CA LYS A 69 15.42 -3.04 3.74
C LYS A 69 14.92 -4.40 3.30
N GLY A 70 14.70 -4.58 1.99
CA GLY A 70 14.04 -5.77 1.47
C GLY A 70 12.64 -5.92 2.03
N GLN A 71 12.39 -7.03 2.75
CA GLN A 71 11.10 -7.29 3.42
C GLN A 71 11.03 -6.77 4.86
N LYS A 72 12.14 -6.23 5.38
CA LYS A 72 12.20 -5.69 6.74
C LYS A 72 11.78 -4.23 6.75
N TYR A 73 11.09 -3.81 7.79
CA TYR A 73 10.76 -2.39 7.97
C TYR A 73 10.69 -1.99 9.44
N LEU A 74 10.94 -0.71 9.67
CA LEU A 74 10.73 -0.02 10.93
C LEU A 74 9.91 1.23 10.64
N LEU A 75 8.75 1.35 11.29
CA LEU A 75 7.91 2.53 11.26
C LEU A 75 7.89 3.15 12.65
N LYS A 76 8.11 4.47 12.71
CA LYS A 76 8.04 5.25 13.95
C LYS A 76 7.10 6.42 13.78
N GLN A 77 6.11 6.52 14.67
CA GLN A 77 5.17 7.62 14.74
C GLN A 77 4.97 7.99 16.22
N ASP A 78 5.50 9.14 16.63
CA ASP A 78 5.53 9.53 18.04
C ASP A 78 6.14 8.43 18.92
N LYS A 79 5.35 7.83 19.81
CA LYS A 79 5.75 6.71 20.66
C LYS A 79 5.42 5.34 20.08
N VAL A 80 4.60 5.28 19.02
CA VAL A 80 4.26 4.03 18.32
C VAL A 80 5.44 3.56 17.51
N GLU A 81 5.78 2.29 17.60
CA GLU A 81 6.85 1.67 16.83
C GLU A 81 6.38 0.34 16.26
N ILE A 82 6.52 0.16 14.94
CA ILE A 82 6.24 -1.12 14.28
C ILE A 82 7.54 -1.63 13.70
N ILE A 83 7.97 -2.80 14.15
CA ILE A 83 9.18 -3.49 13.68
C ILE A 83 8.75 -4.72 12.90
N CYS A 84 9.34 -4.95 11.74
CA CYS A 84 9.21 -6.19 10.99
C CYS A 84 10.59 -6.70 10.56
N ASP A 85 10.91 -7.93 10.89
CA ASP A 85 12.16 -8.59 10.50
C ASP A 85 12.05 -9.35 9.16
N GLY A 86 10.87 -9.27 8.51
CA GLY A 86 10.54 -9.97 7.27
C GLY A 86 9.63 -11.20 7.47
N GLN A 87 9.44 -11.65 8.70
CA GLN A 87 8.55 -12.77 9.07
C GLN A 87 7.56 -12.38 10.18
N THR A 88 8.05 -11.71 11.22
CA THR A 88 7.30 -11.30 12.40
C THR A 88 7.18 -9.79 12.47
N ILE A 89 6.01 -9.34 12.91
CA ILE A 89 5.69 -7.93 13.13
C ILE A 89 5.45 -7.73 14.62
N TRP A 90 6.17 -6.78 15.23
CA TRP A 90 5.96 -6.28 16.57
C TRP A 90 5.42 -4.86 16.49
N ASN A 91 4.20 -4.68 16.96
CA ASN A 91 3.51 -3.38 16.96
C ASN A 91 3.38 -2.87 18.39
N PHE A 92 4.23 -1.92 18.79
CA PHE A 92 4.15 -1.23 20.06
C PHE A 92 3.16 -0.06 19.97
N ASP A 93 2.17 -0.03 20.83
CA ASP A 93 1.09 0.96 20.86
C ASP A 93 1.51 2.36 21.34
N GLY A 94 2.77 2.52 21.75
CA GLY A 94 3.30 3.75 22.31
C GLY A 94 3.07 3.91 23.82
N ALA A 95 2.47 2.92 24.49
CA ALA A 95 2.15 2.93 25.91
C ALA A 95 2.68 1.67 26.63
N LYS A 96 1.94 0.56 26.55
CA LYS A 96 2.23 -0.64 27.35
C LYS A 96 2.08 -1.96 26.60
N THR A 97 1.63 -1.96 25.35
CA THR A 97 1.29 -3.21 24.66
C THR A 97 2.13 -3.37 23.39
N ILE A 98 2.68 -4.55 23.21
CA ILE A 98 3.26 -5.01 21.96
C ILE A 98 2.42 -6.15 21.45
N THR A 99 1.76 -5.96 20.30
CA THR A 99 1.07 -7.03 19.60
C THR A 99 2.03 -7.68 18.62
N VAL A 100 2.11 -9.00 18.66
CA VAL A 100 2.93 -9.80 17.74
C VAL A 100 2.01 -10.45 16.70
N SER A 101 2.43 -10.47 15.44
CA SER A 101 1.73 -11.13 14.36
C SER A 101 2.69 -11.60 13.29
N SER A 102 2.30 -12.57 12.48
CA SER A 102 3.07 -12.94 11.30
C SER A 102 2.79 -11.99 10.13
N VAL A 103 3.74 -11.89 9.19
CA VAL A 103 3.54 -11.13 7.94
C VAL A 103 2.39 -11.71 7.13
N GLU A 104 2.18 -13.03 7.17
CA GLU A 104 1.09 -13.72 6.47
C GLU A 104 -0.28 -13.34 7.03
N GLU A 105 -0.42 -13.30 8.35
CA GLU A 105 -1.67 -12.91 9.03
C GLU A 105 -1.98 -11.42 8.84
N SER A 106 -0.94 -10.58 8.80
CA SER A 106 -1.09 -9.13 8.56
C SER A 106 -1.50 -8.77 7.13
N GLY A 107 -1.53 -9.72 6.21
CA GLY A 107 -1.91 -9.54 4.81
C GLY A 107 -3.31 -8.95 4.58
N SER A 108 -4.14 -8.87 5.65
CA SER A 108 -5.42 -8.14 5.63
C SER A 108 -5.27 -6.62 5.79
N THR A 109 -4.11 -6.12 6.21
CA THR A 109 -3.86 -4.71 6.52
C THR A 109 -2.90 -4.11 5.51
N LEU A 110 -3.18 -2.90 5.04
CA LEU A 110 -2.24 -2.15 4.21
C LEU A 110 -1.08 -1.65 5.07
N SER A 111 -0.02 -2.44 5.12
CA SER A 111 1.23 -2.03 5.77
C SER A 111 2.07 -1.15 4.82
N PRO A 112 3.00 -0.33 5.32
CA PRO A 112 3.95 0.40 4.49
C PRO A 112 4.74 -0.53 3.56
N GLN A 113 5.03 -1.75 4.00
CA GLN A 113 5.68 -2.78 3.20
C GLN A 113 4.79 -3.21 2.03
N ASN A 114 3.49 -3.44 2.29
CA ASN A 114 2.54 -3.85 1.26
C ASN A 114 2.41 -2.79 0.17
N LEU A 115 2.44 -1.49 0.52
CA LEU A 115 2.40 -0.39 -0.45
C LEU A 115 3.68 -0.31 -1.32
N LEU A 116 4.79 -0.90 -0.85
CA LEU A 116 6.09 -0.81 -1.50
C LEU A 116 6.58 -2.15 -2.06
N SER A 117 5.87 -3.25 -1.80
CA SER A 117 6.19 -4.61 -2.28
C SER A 117 5.15 -5.10 -3.29
N ASN A 118 5.34 -6.32 -3.79
CA ASN A 118 4.51 -6.96 -4.82
C ASN A 118 3.13 -7.42 -4.30
N PHE A 119 2.44 -6.64 -3.46
CA PHE A 119 1.18 -7.03 -2.82
C PHE A 119 -0.02 -7.07 -3.78
N TYR A 120 0.12 -6.46 -4.98
CA TYR A 120 -0.99 -6.24 -5.90
C TYR A 120 -1.36 -7.47 -6.76
N ASP A 121 -0.43 -8.40 -6.99
CA ASP A 121 -0.60 -9.44 -8.01
C ASP A 121 -1.68 -10.48 -7.68
N LYS A 122 -1.88 -10.83 -6.41
CA LYS A 122 -2.81 -11.88 -6.00
C LYS A 122 -4.06 -11.34 -5.31
N ASP A 123 -3.92 -10.20 -4.64
CA ASP A 123 -4.94 -9.72 -3.72
C ASP A 123 -5.80 -8.59 -4.31
N PHE A 124 -5.48 -8.14 -5.52
CA PHE A 124 -6.17 -7.01 -6.13
C PHE A 124 -6.43 -7.19 -7.62
N THR A 125 -7.57 -6.67 -8.06
CA THR A 125 -7.73 -6.21 -9.44
C THR A 125 -7.34 -4.74 -9.51
N TYR A 126 -6.74 -4.31 -10.61
CA TYR A 126 -6.27 -2.94 -10.75
C TYR A 126 -6.41 -2.39 -12.16
N ARG A 127 -6.57 -1.08 -12.26
CA ARG A 127 -6.67 -0.35 -13.51
C ARG A 127 -6.00 1.02 -13.44
N LEU A 128 -5.43 1.48 -14.54
CA LEU A 128 -4.93 2.84 -14.69
C LEU A 128 -6.13 3.79 -14.84
N ILE A 129 -6.30 4.69 -13.87
CA ILE A 129 -7.36 5.72 -13.93
C ILE A 129 -6.95 6.84 -14.88
N GLY A 130 -5.67 7.17 -14.90
CA GLY A 130 -5.12 8.19 -15.77
C GLY A 130 -3.75 8.67 -15.32
N THR A 131 -3.29 9.70 -16.02
CA THR A 131 -2.03 10.38 -15.71
C THR A 131 -2.33 11.86 -15.49
N LYS A 132 -2.02 12.37 -14.30
CA LYS A 132 -2.20 13.79 -13.97
C LYS A 132 -0.87 14.37 -13.51
N GLY A 133 -0.37 15.36 -14.25
CA GLY A 133 0.94 15.94 -13.99
C GLY A 133 2.03 14.87 -14.02
N ASN A 134 2.79 14.76 -12.93
CA ASN A 134 3.88 13.81 -12.81
C ASN A 134 3.47 12.43 -12.26
N PHE A 135 2.18 12.13 -12.12
CA PHE A 135 1.71 10.91 -11.47
C PHE A 135 0.84 10.06 -12.39
N HIS A 136 1.06 8.74 -12.32
CA HIS A 136 0.08 7.75 -12.73
C HIS A 136 -0.82 7.43 -11.54
N GLU A 137 -2.13 7.50 -11.72
CA GLU A 137 -3.10 7.07 -10.71
C GLU A 137 -3.63 5.69 -11.09
N ILE A 138 -3.45 4.71 -10.19
CA ILE A 138 -3.91 3.34 -10.36
C ILE A 138 -4.91 3.04 -9.24
N GLU A 139 -6.13 2.67 -9.62
CA GLU A 139 -7.14 2.15 -8.71
C GLU A 139 -6.93 0.66 -8.52
N MET A 140 -6.99 0.21 -7.28
CA MET A 140 -6.84 -1.17 -6.87
C MET A 140 -8.04 -1.57 -6.02
N LYS A 141 -8.69 -2.68 -6.36
CA LYS A 141 -9.81 -3.25 -5.59
C LYS A 141 -9.42 -4.61 -5.06
N PRO A 142 -9.65 -4.88 -3.76
CA PRO A 142 -9.34 -6.19 -3.19
C PRO A 142 -10.20 -7.26 -3.86
N THR A 143 -9.61 -8.42 -4.13
CA THR A 143 -10.33 -9.61 -4.61
C THR A 143 -11.12 -10.28 -3.49
N ASP A 144 -10.62 -10.19 -2.25
CA ASP A 144 -11.30 -10.68 -1.06
C ASP A 144 -12.25 -9.61 -0.48
N ALA A 145 -13.56 -9.84 -0.59
CA ALA A 145 -14.59 -8.95 -0.06
C ALA A 145 -14.56 -8.79 1.47
N ARG A 146 -13.83 -9.64 2.21
CA ARG A 146 -13.68 -9.54 3.67
C ARG A 146 -12.73 -8.44 4.11
N LYS A 147 -11.84 -7.97 3.23
CA LYS A 147 -10.95 -6.82 3.52
C LYS A 147 -11.78 -5.63 4.02
N ASN A 148 -11.26 -4.88 4.97
CA ASN A 148 -11.95 -3.75 5.63
C ASN A 148 -11.97 -2.46 4.79
N PHE A 149 -11.51 -2.49 3.57
CA PHE A 149 -11.52 -1.38 2.63
C PHE A 149 -12.14 -1.77 1.28
N GLN A 150 -12.64 -0.77 0.54
CA GLN A 150 -13.30 -0.94 -0.75
C GLN A 150 -12.32 -0.82 -1.91
N ARG A 151 -11.38 0.12 -1.81
CA ARG A 151 -10.37 0.40 -2.83
C ARG A 151 -9.18 1.14 -2.28
N VAL A 152 -8.08 1.06 -3.02
CA VAL A 152 -6.87 1.85 -2.82
C VAL A 152 -6.53 2.53 -4.14
N ASN A 153 -6.32 3.85 -4.13
CA ASN A 153 -5.72 4.55 -5.26
C ASN A 153 -4.26 4.81 -4.91
N VAL A 154 -3.34 4.27 -5.70
CA VAL A 154 -1.90 4.56 -5.57
C VAL A 154 -1.46 5.56 -6.64
N PHE A 155 -0.55 6.45 -6.24
CA PHE A 155 0.00 7.48 -7.11
C PHE A 155 1.48 7.20 -7.30
N VAL A 156 1.84 6.81 -8.51
CA VAL A 156 3.21 6.48 -8.91
C VAL A 156 3.84 7.71 -9.55
N ASP A 157 4.88 8.23 -8.94
CA ASP A 157 5.68 9.33 -9.51
C ASP A 157 6.48 8.83 -10.72
N LYS A 158 6.33 9.50 -11.86
CA LYS A 158 6.93 9.10 -13.15
C LYS A 158 8.45 9.20 -13.17
N ASN A 159 9.02 10.15 -12.42
CA ASN A 159 10.45 10.39 -12.42
C ASN A 159 11.18 9.36 -11.55
N SER A 160 10.66 9.07 -10.38
CA SER A 160 11.27 8.11 -9.46
C SER A 160 10.81 6.68 -9.67
N SER A 161 9.66 6.47 -10.34
CA SER A 161 8.96 5.18 -10.43
C SER A 161 8.63 4.61 -9.05
N LEU A 162 8.27 5.47 -8.09
CA LEU A 162 7.90 5.07 -6.73
C LEU A 162 6.46 5.47 -6.43
N ILE A 163 5.79 4.67 -5.61
CA ILE A 163 4.53 5.09 -4.99
C ILE A 163 4.87 6.12 -3.91
N THR A 164 4.42 7.35 -4.11
CA THR A 164 4.64 8.44 -3.15
C THR A 164 3.39 8.80 -2.37
N LYS A 165 2.24 8.28 -2.81
CA LYS A 165 0.96 8.54 -2.18
C LYS A 165 0.02 7.37 -2.39
N ALA A 166 -0.78 7.05 -1.37
CA ALA A 166 -1.88 6.10 -1.46
C ALA A 166 -3.12 6.68 -0.78
N ARG A 167 -4.29 6.45 -1.36
CA ARG A 167 -5.58 6.85 -0.80
C ARG A 167 -6.45 5.61 -0.66
N ILE A 168 -6.87 5.32 0.56
CA ILE A 168 -7.65 4.16 0.94
C ILE A 168 -9.06 4.62 1.25
N LEU A 169 -10.06 4.03 0.62
CA LEU A 169 -11.47 4.18 0.97
C LEU A 169 -11.90 2.93 1.75
N ASP A 170 -12.28 3.12 3.02
CA ASP A 170 -12.77 2.02 3.85
C ASP A 170 -14.25 1.69 3.56
N LYS A 171 -14.77 0.62 4.18
CA LYS A 171 -16.17 0.20 4.02
C LYS A 171 -17.18 1.16 4.63
N SER A 172 -16.74 2.03 5.54
CA SER A 172 -17.55 3.10 6.16
C SER A 172 -17.48 4.42 5.39
N ASN A 173 -16.87 4.40 4.19
CA ASN A 173 -16.61 5.57 3.34
C ASN A 173 -15.69 6.64 3.99
N ASN A 174 -14.91 6.26 4.97
CA ASN A 174 -13.81 7.12 5.42
C ASN A 174 -12.64 7.01 4.45
N THR A 175 -11.88 8.08 4.33
CA THR A 175 -10.68 8.11 3.51
C THR A 175 -9.45 8.25 4.39
N VAL A 176 -8.45 7.38 4.15
CA VAL A 176 -7.12 7.52 4.72
C VAL A 176 -6.14 7.78 3.58
N GLU A 177 -5.44 8.90 3.65
CA GLU A 177 -4.40 9.25 2.70
C GLU A 177 -3.03 9.10 3.36
N PHE A 178 -2.17 8.36 2.71
CA PHE A 178 -0.78 8.14 3.10
C PHE A 178 0.12 8.82 2.07
N THR A 179 1.04 9.68 2.50
CA THR A 179 1.98 10.39 1.63
C THR A 179 3.40 10.20 2.12
N LEU A 180 4.33 9.96 1.19
CA LEU A 180 5.77 9.88 1.45
C LEU A 180 6.47 11.16 1.00
N SER A 181 7.46 11.59 1.77
CA SER A 181 8.34 12.72 1.46
C SER A 181 9.76 12.44 1.94
N GLY A 182 10.74 13.18 1.40
CA GLY A 182 12.14 13.02 1.80
C GLY A 182 12.68 11.60 1.57
N ILE A 183 12.27 10.95 0.48
CA ILE A 183 12.65 9.57 0.18
C ILE A 183 14.15 9.52 -0.15
N ASN A 184 14.90 8.74 0.63
CA ASN A 184 16.30 8.39 0.37
C ASN A 184 16.39 6.90 0.04
N THR A 185 16.71 6.57 -1.20
CA THR A 185 16.78 5.21 -1.72
C THR A 185 18.17 4.57 -1.60
N ASN A 186 19.11 5.28 -1.01
CA ASN A 186 20.49 4.80 -0.79
C ASN A 186 20.86 4.86 0.70
N ALA A 187 19.91 4.56 1.58
CA ALA A 187 20.13 4.58 3.01
C ALA A 187 20.97 3.37 3.46
N ALA A 188 22.05 3.63 4.19
CA ALA A 188 22.81 2.58 4.85
C ALA A 188 22.08 2.18 6.15
N LEU A 189 21.36 1.05 6.10
CA LEU A 189 20.56 0.56 7.23
C LEU A 189 21.18 -0.70 7.83
N ASP A 190 21.48 -0.63 9.14
CA ASP A 190 21.91 -1.79 9.92
C ASP A 190 20.72 -2.76 10.13
N ASP A 191 20.96 -4.06 10.02
CA ASP A 191 19.95 -5.10 10.25
C ASP A 191 19.41 -5.10 11.68
N LYS A 192 20.19 -4.61 12.65
CA LYS A 192 19.78 -4.43 14.05
C LYS A 192 18.58 -3.50 14.21
N LEU A 193 18.35 -2.58 13.24
CA LEU A 193 17.17 -1.70 13.24
C LEU A 193 15.86 -2.47 13.14
N PHE A 194 15.89 -3.63 12.53
CA PHE A 194 14.72 -4.47 12.24
C PHE A 194 14.60 -5.67 13.18
N THR A 195 15.42 -5.70 14.23
CA THR A 195 15.40 -6.76 15.23
C THR A 195 14.65 -6.29 16.47
N PHE A 196 13.67 -7.07 16.89
CA PHE A 196 12.97 -6.80 18.16
C PHE A 196 13.91 -6.99 19.35
N ASN A 197 13.91 -6.03 20.25
CA ASN A 197 14.63 -6.10 21.52
C ASN A 197 13.76 -5.51 22.63
N LYS A 198 13.24 -6.38 23.51
CA LYS A 198 12.36 -6.00 24.62
C LYS A 198 12.97 -4.92 25.52
N ALA A 199 14.29 -4.90 25.68
CA ALA A 199 14.97 -3.92 26.55
C ALA A 199 14.83 -2.46 26.07
N ARG A 200 14.39 -2.23 24.83
CA ARG A 200 14.12 -0.88 24.28
C ARG A 200 12.76 -0.32 24.70
N PHE A 201 11.90 -1.13 25.25
CA PHE A 201 10.52 -0.79 25.62
C PHE A 201 10.35 -0.69 27.14
N PRO A 202 9.22 -0.15 27.65
CA PRO A 202 8.96 -0.10 29.07
C PRO A 202 9.10 -1.47 29.74
N LYS A 203 9.58 -1.49 31.00
CA LYS A 203 9.80 -2.76 31.70
C LYS A 203 8.50 -3.55 31.95
N ASP A 204 7.38 -2.83 32.07
CA ASP A 204 6.02 -3.34 32.31
C ASP A 204 5.24 -3.57 31.00
N VAL A 205 5.93 -3.61 29.85
CA VAL A 205 5.28 -3.87 28.56
C VAL A 205 4.74 -5.29 28.48
N GLU A 206 3.48 -5.42 28.11
CA GLU A 206 2.81 -6.68 27.81
C GLU A 206 3.02 -7.06 26.34
N ILE A 207 3.29 -8.33 26.08
CA ILE A 207 3.42 -8.88 24.73
C ILE A 207 2.21 -9.79 24.51
N LEU A 208 1.45 -9.49 23.47
CA LEU A 208 0.24 -10.23 23.05
C LEU A 208 0.50 -10.87 21.69
N ASP A 209 0.27 -12.19 21.61
CA ASP A 209 0.34 -12.99 20.38
C ASP A 209 -1.07 -13.20 19.79
#